data_4cc67e28c5f9f7bc787ba3122f9b8c70
#
_entry.id   4cc67e28c5f9f7bc787ba3122f9b8c70
#
_cell.length_a   1.000
_cell.length_b   1.000
_cell.length_c   1.000
_cell.angle_alpha   90.00
_cell.angle_beta   90.00
_cell.angle_gamma   90.00
#
_symmetry.space_group_name_H-M   'P 1'
#
loop_
_entity.id
_entity.type
_entity.pdbx_description
1 polymer ?
#
loop_
_entity_poly.entity_id
_entity_poly.type
_entity_poly.pdbx_seq_one_letter_code
_entity_poly.pdbx_strand_id
1 'polypeptide(L)'
;MAKILIKGGKTLSGEVKISGAKNAVLPIMSATLLCPGKFTIHNVPDLRDTRTMMQLLEITGAKTEFNNGSICIDSTGVNNPEAPYDLVKTMRASFYVLGPLISRFGKVQVSLPGGCAWGPRPVDYHLKGLEKLGAKLDLEGGNILAEAKELKGCDIHFEFPSVGATGNLVMASVRAKGTTRLYNCAKEPEITQLCEFLNSMGADIKGVGTDTLIISGVKELNQADITVIPDRIEAGTFLMAGALNGEIKVKNVIPLHLEKVTNKLIEAGCTIKIKDSSISISPPTKINSIDMTTAVYPGFPTDLQAQWVALMSLSESSAIVTDTVYHDRFSHIPELARLGANIKVEKNTAFIRGVNQLVGAPVMSTDIRASAALFIAALAAKGKTEISRVYHICLLYTSDAADDV
;
A
#
# COMPACT_ATOMS: atom_id res chain seq x y z
N MET A 1 -9.28 9.45 -23.78
CA MET A 1 -8.85 8.72 -22.57
C MET A 1 -7.70 7.81 -22.93
N ALA A 2 -6.61 7.85 -22.18
CA ALA A 2 -5.46 6.99 -22.43
C ALA A 2 -5.82 5.51 -22.28
N LYS A 3 -5.23 4.67 -23.15
CA LYS A 3 -5.41 3.22 -23.19
C LYS A 3 -4.06 2.56 -23.31
N ILE A 4 -3.92 1.36 -22.78
CA ILE A 4 -2.73 0.54 -22.97
C ILE A 4 -3.08 -0.63 -23.86
N LEU A 5 -2.28 -0.84 -24.91
CA LEU A 5 -2.42 -1.96 -25.83
C LEU A 5 -1.30 -2.96 -25.59
N ILE A 6 -1.66 -4.18 -25.18
CA ILE A 6 -0.71 -5.26 -24.92
C ILE A 6 -0.86 -6.35 -25.98
N LYS A 7 0.22 -6.68 -26.65
CA LYS A 7 0.31 -7.86 -27.50
C LYS A 7 0.98 -8.98 -26.69
N GLY A 8 0.16 -9.85 -26.13
CA GLY A 8 0.62 -10.93 -25.28
C GLY A 8 1.26 -12.11 -26.02
N GLY A 9 1.62 -13.14 -25.27
CA GLY A 9 2.25 -14.36 -25.80
C GLY A 9 3.74 -14.27 -26.10
N LYS A 10 4.41 -13.16 -25.73
CA LYS A 10 5.88 -13.04 -25.81
C LYS A 10 6.51 -13.44 -24.48
N THR A 11 7.53 -14.28 -24.53
CA THR A 11 8.31 -14.64 -23.34
C THR A 11 8.99 -13.40 -22.76
N LEU A 12 8.80 -13.18 -21.48
CA LEU A 12 9.46 -12.11 -20.74
C LEU A 12 10.88 -12.55 -20.37
N SER A 13 11.83 -11.62 -20.43
CA SER A 13 13.17 -11.81 -19.90
C SER A 13 13.79 -10.49 -19.52
N GLY A 14 14.50 -10.43 -18.43
CA GLY A 14 15.21 -9.23 -18.03
C GLY A 14 15.21 -8.97 -16.52
N GLU A 15 15.68 -7.78 -16.17
CA GLU A 15 15.83 -7.34 -14.79
C GLU A 15 14.99 -6.08 -14.54
N VAL A 16 14.35 -6.02 -13.38
CA VAL A 16 13.56 -4.86 -12.93
C VAL A 16 14.11 -4.40 -11.58
N LYS A 17 14.44 -3.12 -11.47
CA LYS A 17 14.78 -2.49 -10.18
C LYS A 17 13.49 -2.01 -9.52
N ILE A 18 13.19 -2.56 -8.37
CA ILE A 18 11.99 -2.22 -7.60
C ILE A 18 12.14 -0.82 -6.97
N SER A 19 11.09 -0.04 -7.09
CA SER A 19 10.97 1.31 -6.53
C SER A 19 10.68 1.28 -5.03
N GLY A 20 10.73 2.44 -4.39
CA GLY A 20 10.35 2.57 -2.99
C GLY A 20 8.86 2.30 -2.76
N ALA A 21 8.54 1.75 -1.59
CA ALA A 21 7.19 1.34 -1.24
C ALA A 21 6.26 2.56 -1.07
N LYS A 22 5.24 2.65 -1.93
CA LYS A 22 4.19 3.67 -1.81
C LYS A 22 3.56 3.69 -0.42
N ASN A 23 3.25 2.52 0.10
CA ASN A 23 2.58 2.37 1.40
C ASN A 23 3.49 2.71 2.60
N ALA A 24 4.82 2.81 2.40
CA ALA A 24 5.76 3.30 3.39
C ALA A 24 6.00 4.81 3.27
N VAL A 25 6.15 5.32 2.05
CA VAL A 25 6.49 6.73 1.85
C VAL A 25 5.39 7.67 2.35
N LEU A 26 4.11 7.35 2.13
CA LEU A 26 3.01 8.24 2.49
C LEU A 26 2.88 8.48 4.01
N PRO A 27 2.92 7.48 4.90
CA PRO A 27 2.94 7.73 6.33
C PRO A 27 4.25 8.40 6.80
N ILE A 28 5.42 8.11 6.18
CA ILE A 28 6.69 8.79 6.48
C ILE A 28 6.61 10.28 6.12
N MET A 29 6.07 10.64 4.96
CA MET A 29 5.82 12.04 4.60
C MET A 29 4.91 12.73 5.62
N SER A 30 3.85 12.05 6.06
CA SER A 30 2.94 12.60 7.09
C SER A 30 3.64 12.79 8.43
N ALA A 31 4.56 11.90 8.82
CA ALA A 31 5.32 11.99 10.07
C ALA A 31 6.21 13.24 10.15
N THR A 32 6.63 13.82 9.02
CA THR A 32 7.40 15.08 9.00
C THR A 32 6.63 16.26 9.57
N LEU A 33 5.30 16.18 9.66
CA LEU A 33 4.46 17.20 10.29
C LEU A 33 4.59 17.25 11.82
N LEU A 34 5.16 16.24 12.47
CA LEU A 34 5.25 16.15 13.93
C LEU A 34 6.15 17.20 14.58
N CYS A 35 7.16 17.68 13.88
CA CYS A 35 8.05 18.73 14.37
C CYS A 35 8.52 19.65 13.23
N PRO A 36 8.93 20.91 13.53
CA PRO A 36 9.58 21.75 12.54
C PRO A 36 10.95 21.18 12.17
N GLY A 37 11.29 21.20 10.87
CA GLY A 37 12.59 20.72 10.41
C GLY A 37 12.64 20.50 8.90
N LYS A 38 13.83 20.14 8.41
CA LYS A 38 14.07 19.77 7.01
C LYS A 38 14.37 18.29 6.94
N PHE A 39 13.58 17.55 6.17
CA PHE A 39 13.66 16.11 6.03
C PHE A 39 14.00 15.76 4.60
N THR A 40 14.87 14.75 4.41
CA THR A 40 15.13 14.16 3.10
C THR A 40 14.68 12.70 3.08
N ILE A 41 13.76 12.39 2.20
CA ILE A 41 13.24 11.03 2.02
C ILE A 41 13.77 10.54 0.67
N HIS A 42 14.58 9.47 0.70
CA HIS A 42 15.19 8.87 -0.49
C HIS A 42 14.40 7.65 -0.98
N ASN A 43 14.67 7.22 -2.22
CA ASN A 43 14.01 6.08 -2.87
C ASN A 43 12.48 6.25 -2.93
N VAL A 44 12.03 7.45 -3.26
CA VAL A 44 10.61 7.78 -3.36
C VAL A 44 10.13 7.51 -4.78
N PRO A 45 9.05 6.72 -4.97
CA PRO A 45 8.46 6.52 -6.29
C PRO A 45 7.72 7.79 -6.74
N ASP A 46 7.90 8.18 -8.00
CA ASP A 46 7.14 9.28 -8.60
C ASP A 46 5.74 8.80 -9.00
N LEU A 47 4.81 8.90 -8.07
CA LEU A 47 3.43 8.44 -8.24
C LEU A 47 2.47 9.60 -7.99
N ARG A 48 1.28 9.51 -8.57
CA ARG A 48 0.19 10.46 -8.30
C ARG A 48 -0.08 10.61 -6.79
N ASP A 49 -0.07 9.51 -6.04
CA ASP A 49 -0.31 9.53 -4.59
C ASP A 49 0.79 10.33 -3.86
N THR A 50 2.05 10.17 -4.26
CA THR A 50 3.19 10.92 -3.70
C THR A 50 3.03 12.42 -3.99
N ARG A 51 2.67 12.78 -5.23
CA ARG A 51 2.40 14.16 -5.64
C ARG A 51 1.21 14.76 -4.88
N THR A 52 0.12 13.99 -4.70
CA THR A 52 -1.03 14.43 -3.91
C THR A 52 -0.66 14.65 -2.44
N MET A 53 0.20 13.80 -1.86
CA MET A 53 0.68 14.00 -0.50
C MET A 53 1.54 15.26 -0.38
N MET A 54 2.40 15.55 -1.35
CA MET A 54 3.15 16.81 -1.39
C MET A 54 2.21 18.02 -1.37
N GLN A 55 1.20 18.05 -2.24
CA GLN A 55 0.20 19.12 -2.26
C GLN A 55 -0.53 19.26 -0.91
N LEU A 56 -0.85 18.14 -0.26
CA LEU A 56 -1.50 18.17 1.05
C LEU A 56 -0.57 18.77 2.12
N LEU A 57 0.72 18.40 2.12
CA LEU A 57 1.71 18.98 3.03
C LEU A 57 1.89 20.49 2.76
N GLU A 58 1.87 20.93 1.52
CA GLU A 58 1.97 22.34 1.14
C GLU A 58 0.76 23.16 1.63
N ILE A 59 -0.45 22.60 1.60
CA ILE A 59 -1.64 23.25 2.18
C ILE A 59 -1.48 23.44 3.69
N THR A 60 -0.80 22.52 4.39
CA THR A 60 -0.55 22.70 5.83
C THR A 60 0.51 23.77 6.11
N GLY A 61 1.23 24.26 5.09
CA GLY A 61 2.29 25.27 5.18
C GLY A 61 3.71 24.71 5.07
N ALA A 62 3.89 23.44 4.77
CA ALA A 62 5.19 22.88 4.45
C ALA A 62 5.66 23.33 3.05
N LYS A 63 6.97 23.21 2.77
CA LYS A 63 7.52 23.32 1.42
C LYS A 63 8.04 21.96 0.99
N THR A 64 7.72 21.54 -0.22
CA THR A 64 8.12 20.25 -0.74
C THR A 64 8.84 20.40 -2.07
N GLU A 65 9.86 19.57 -2.30
CA GLU A 65 10.60 19.51 -3.56
C GLU A 65 10.92 18.05 -3.89
N PHE A 66 10.50 17.60 -5.08
CA PHE A 66 10.84 16.27 -5.59
C PHE A 66 11.97 16.35 -6.59
N ASN A 67 13.06 15.64 -6.33
CA ASN A 67 14.22 15.62 -7.21
C ASN A 67 14.84 14.21 -7.25
N ASN A 68 14.95 13.63 -8.45
CA ASN A 68 15.65 12.35 -8.71
C ASN A 68 15.32 11.22 -7.73
N GLY A 69 14.02 10.97 -7.46
CA GLY A 69 13.58 9.91 -6.56
C GLY A 69 13.80 10.22 -5.07
N SER A 70 13.99 11.49 -4.72
CA SER A 70 14.05 11.98 -3.35
C SER A 70 13.08 13.13 -3.16
N ILE A 71 12.50 13.26 -1.96
CA ILE A 71 11.69 14.41 -1.57
C ILE A 71 12.37 15.13 -0.42
N CYS A 72 12.56 16.45 -0.57
CA CYS A 72 12.89 17.34 0.52
C CYS A 72 11.60 17.97 1.06
N ILE A 73 11.39 17.92 2.38
CA ILE A 73 10.23 18.49 3.05
C ILE A 73 10.71 19.43 4.14
N ASP A 74 10.36 20.72 4.02
CA ASP A 74 10.59 21.71 5.06
C ASP A 74 9.26 22.00 5.79
N SER A 75 9.12 21.45 6.98
CA SER A 75 7.92 21.58 7.83
C SER A 75 8.00 22.72 8.84
N THR A 76 8.98 23.60 8.74
CA THR A 76 9.15 24.75 9.66
C THR A 76 7.98 25.75 9.56
N GLY A 77 7.42 25.92 8.37
CA GLY A 77 6.33 26.83 8.08
C GLY A 77 4.93 26.26 8.33
N VAL A 78 4.81 25.00 8.77
CA VAL A 78 3.50 24.36 9.01
C VAL A 78 2.75 25.07 10.12
N ASN A 79 1.56 25.60 9.79
CA ASN A 79 0.71 26.39 10.69
C ASN A 79 -0.80 26.18 10.44
N ASN A 80 -1.18 25.47 9.37
CA ASN A 80 -2.56 25.17 9.03
C ASN A 80 -2.85 23.66 9.24
N PRO A 81 -3.53 23.27 10.34
CA PRO A 81 -3.84 21.86 10.61
C PRO A 81 -5.12 21.41 9.90
N GLU A 82 -5.20 21.62 8.58
CA GLU A 82 -6.38 21.27 7.77
C GLU A 82 -6.00 20.38 6.57
N ALA A 83 -6.84 19.36 6.32
CA ALA A 83 -6.79 18.51 5.14
C ALA A 83 -8.12 18.57 4.38
N PRO A 84 -8.20 19.34 3.28
CA PRO A 84 -9.45 19.63 2.58
C PRO A 84 -9.95 18.42 1.77
N TYR A 85 -11.29 18.39 1.58
CA TYR A 85 -11.99 17.33 0.87
C TYR A 85 -11.42 17.02 -0.51
N ASP A 86 -11.06 18.05 -1.28
CA ASP A 86 -10.60 17.88 -2.67
C ASP A 86 -9.34 17.03 -2.81
N LEU A 87 -8.46 17.02 -1.83
CA LEU A 87 -7.30 16.14 -1.79
C LEU A 87 -7.61 14.81 -1.10
N VAL A 88 -8.31 14.83 0.05
CA VAL A 88 -8.61 13.61 0.82
C VAL A 88 -9.46 12.63 0.02
N LYS A 89 -10.43 13.11 -0.80
CA LYS A 89 -11.25 12.25 -1.67
C LYS A 89 -10.46 11.52 -2.75
N THR A 90 -9.31 12.05 -3.16
CA THR A 90 -8.50 11.48 -4.24
C THR A 90 -7.50 10.45 -3.75
N MET A 91 -7.05 10.58 -2.49
CA MET A 91 -6.06 9.70 -1.90
C MET A 91 -6.40 9.42 -0.43
N ARG A 92 -6.78 8.18 -0.15
CA ARG A 92 -7.14 7.78 1.21
C ARG A 92 -6.02 7.95 2.24
N ALA A 93 -4.76 7.75 1.83
CA ALA A 93 -3.59 7.93 2.69
C ALA A 93 -3.44 9.37 3.22
N SER A 94 -4.16 10.35 2.65
CA SER A 94 -4.30 11.70 3.21
C SER A 94 -4.76 11.70 4.67
N PHE A 95 -5.45 10.65 5.09
CA PHE A 95 -5.91 10.50 6.47
C PHE A 95 -4.77 10.31 7.49
N TYR A 96 -3.57 9.96 7.03
CA TYR A 96 -2.39 9.87 7.90
C TYR A 96 -1.97 11.20 8.53
N VAL A 97 -2.38 12.34 7.99
CA VAL A 97 -2.04 13.64 8.58
C VAL A 97 -2.78 13.93 9.89
N LEU A 98 -3.86 13.19 10.18
CA LEU A 98 -4.68 13.37 11.38
C LEU A 98 -3.86 13.20 12.67
N GLY A 99 -3.08 12.10 12.77
CA GLY A 99 -2.26 11.79 13.94
C GLY A 99 -1.19 12.86 14.23
N PRO A 100 -0.31 13.17 13.28
CA PRO A 100 0.74 14.16 13.50
C PRO A 100 0.21 15.58 13.72
N LEU A 101 -0.86 16.01 13.02
CA LEU A 101 -1.39 17.35 13.19
C LEU A 101 -2.05 17.55 14.56
N ILE A 102 -2.86 16.60 15.03
CA ILE A 102 -3.42 16.70 16.40
C ILE A 102 -2.34 16.63 17.47
N SER A 103 -1.32 15.80 17.26
CA SER A 103 -0.17 15.67 18.18
C SER A 103 0.64 16.97 18.29
N ARG A 104 0.81 17.70 17.18
CA ARG A 104 1.60 18.93 17.14
C ARG A 104 0.79 20.16 17.55
N PHE A 105 -0.44 20.30 17.09
CA PHE A 105 -1.25 21.53 17.21
C PHE A 105 -2.37 21.44 18.23
N GLY A 106 -2.69 20.24 18.74
CA GLY A 106 -3.82 20.04 19.65
C GLY A 106 -5.19 20.21 18.98
N LYS A 107 -5.23 20.54 17.70
CA LYS A 107 -6.45 20.63 16.89
C LYS A 107 -6.16 20.27 15.44
N VAL A 108 -7.13 19.71 14.75
CA VAL A 108 -7.02 19.37 13.33
C VAL A 108 -8.42 19.23 12.71
N GLN A 109 -8.53 19.61 11.45
CA GLN A 109 -9.70 19.36 10.62
C GLN A 109 -9.27 18.49 9.43
N VAL A 110 -9.85 17.30 9.32
CA VAL A 110 -9.59 16.39 8.19
C VAL A 110 -10.91 15.97 7.58
N SER A 111 -11.05 16.14 6.28
CA SER A 111 -12.24 15.66 5.59
C SER A 111 -12.34 14.14 5.66
N LEU A 112 -13.57 13.63 5.77
CA LEU A 112 -13.78 12.17 5.63
C LEU A 112 -13.33 11.73 4.24
N PRO A 113 -12.59 10.61 4.13
CA PRO A 113 -12.25 10.08 2.83
C PRO A 113 -13.55 9.73 2.09
N GLY A 114 -13.74 10.31 0.91
CA GLY A 114 -14.88 10.03 0.04
C GLY A 114 -15.01 8.52 -0.21
N GLY A 115 -16.20 8.06 -0.57
CA GLY A 115 -16.46 6.66 -0.93
C GLY A 115 -15.51 6.26 -2.05
N CYS A 116 -14.54 5.43 -1.73
CA CYS A 116 -13.73 4.75 -2.74
C CYS A 116 -14.66 3.75 -3.44
N ALA A 117 -14.38 3.39 -4.70
CA ALA A 117 -15.09 2.33 -5.46
C ALA A 117 -15.22 0.98 -4.70
N TRP A 118 -14.57 0.85 -3.57
CA TRP A 118 -14.45 -0.30 -2.67
C TRP A 118 -15.37 -0.25 -1.43
N GLY A 119 -16.32 0.66 -1.37
CA GLY A 119 -17.20 0.81 -0.21
C GLY A 119 -16.58 1.56 0.99
N PRO A 120 -17.38 1.74 2.06
CA PRO A 120 -16.94 2.43 3.26
C PRO A 120 -15.85 1.60 3.95
N ARG A 121 -14.66 2.16 4.02
CA ARG A 121 -13.64 1.62 4.90
C ARG A 121 -13.72 2.35 6.23
N PRO A 122 -13.91 1.64 7.32
CA PRO A 122 -14.08 2.27 8.61
C PRO A 122 -12.83 3.07 9.00
N VAL A 123 -13.01 4.34 9.32
CA VAL A 123 -12.01 5.18 9.99
C VAL A 123 -12.16 5.11 11.50
N ASP A 124 -13.10 4.30 11.99
CA ASP A 124 -13.51 4.18 13.38
C ASP A 124 -12.36 3.80 14.31
N TYR A 125 -11.44 2.93 13.89
CA TYR A 125 -10.25 2.59 14.69
C TYR A 125 -9.35 3.79 14.94
N HIS A 126 -9.20 4.68 13.94
CA HIS A 126 -8.45 5.92 14.11
C HIS A 126 -9.13 6.82 15.13
N LEU A 127 -10.44 7.03 14.98
CA LEU A 127 -11.21 7.94 15.83
C LEU A 127 -11.31 7.42 17.26
N LYS A 128 -11.72 6.17 17.45
CA LYS A 128 -11.78 5.52 18.78
C LYS A 128 -10.43 5.55 19.50
N GLY A 129 -9.33 5.38 18.75
CA GLY A 129 -7.99 5.46 19.31
C GLY A 129 -7.64 6.87 19.77
N LEU A 130 -7.97 7.91 18.97
CA LEU A 130 -7.74 9.30 19.36
C LEU A 130 -8.61 9.73 20.54
N GLU A 131 -9.88 9.29 20.61
CA GLU A 131 -10.74 9.52 21.78
C GLU A 131 -10.14 8.91 23.06
N LYS A 132 -9.60 7.68 22.98
CA LYS A 132 -8.90 7.06 24.11
C LYS A 132 -7.65 7.85 24.54
N LEU A 133 -6.93 8.45 23.59
CA LEU A 133 -5.81 9.35 23.88
C LEU A 133 -6.28 10.71 24.47
N GLY A 134 -7.60 10.96 24.54
CA GLY A 134 -8.18 12.14 25.15
C GLY A 134 -8.56 13.25 24.16
N ALA A 135 -8.62 12.96 22.86
CA ALA A 135 -9.15 13.88 21.89
C ALA A 135 -10.69 13.94 21.94
N LYS A 136 -11.24 15.12 21.80
CA LYS A 136 -12.65 15.34 21.51
C LYS A 136 -12.82 15.33 19.99
N LEU A 137 -13.78 14.56 19.49
CA LEU A 137 -14.06 14.42 18.08
C LEU A 137 -15.48 14.86 17.78
N ASP A 138 -15.64 15.72 16.79
CA ASP A 138 -16.92 16.14 16.23
C ASP A 138 -16.93 15.88 14.72
N LEU A 139 -18.10 15.50 14.18
CA LEU A 139 -18.32 15.32 12.75
C LEU A 139 -19.22 16.46 12.24
N GLU A 140 -18.67 17.33 11.42
CA GLU A 140 -19.40 18.48 10.90
C GLU A 140 -19.12 18.69 9.41
N GLY A 141 -20.17 18.80 8.61
CA GLY A 141 -20.06 19.10 7.18
C GLY A 141 -19.19 18.09 6.39
N GLY A 142 -19.12 16.82 6.84
CA GLY A 142 -18.27 15.79 6.21
C GLY A 142 -16.79 15.87 6.64
N ASN A 143 -16.47 16.68 7.64
CA ASN A 143 -15.14 16.80 8.23
C ASN A 143 -15.11 16.22 9.63
N ILE A 144 -13.97 15.66 10.00
CA ILE A 144 -13.60 15.30 11.36
C ILE A 144 -12.90 16.51 11.96
N LEU A 145 -13.49 17.05 13.01
CA LEU A 145 -12.88 18.07 13.86
C LEU A 145 -12.35 17.36 15.09
N ALA A 146 -11.05 17.39 15.30
CA ALA A 146 -10.42 16.75 16.46
C ALA A 146 -9.69 17.81 17.30
N GLU A 147 -9.97 17.85 18.60
CA GLU A 147 -9.34 18.75 19.55
C GLU A 147 -8.84 17.99 20.78
N ALA A 148 -7.65 18.34 21.25
CA ALA A 148 -7.08 17.84 22.48
C ALA A 148 -6.20 18.92 23.12
N LYS A 149 -6.47 19.29 24.36
CA LYS A 149 -5.57 20.16 25.09
C LYS A 149 -4.19 19.52 25.31
N GLU A 150 -4.18 18.22 25.55
CA GLU A 150 -3.00 17.37 25.71
C GLU A 150 -3.42 15.93 25.47
N LEU A 151 -2.76 15.22 24.55
CA LEU A 151 -2.95 13.78 24.39
C LEU A 151 -2.29 13.02 25.55
N LYS A 152 -2.95 11.98 26.04
CA LYS A 152 -2.48 11.17 27.18
C LYS A 152 -2.33 9.71 26.78
N GLY A 153 -1.20 9.13 27.15
CA GLY A 153 -0.93 7.72 26.94
C GLY A 153 -1.97 6.81 27.60
N CYS A 154 -2.35 5.76 26.90
CA CYS A 154 -3.35 4.79 27.34
C CYS A 154 -3.14 3.45 26.63
N ASP A 155 -3.91 2.44 27.02
CA ASP A 155 -3.91 1.13 26.38
C ASP A 155 -5.01 1.08 25.30
N ILE A 156 -4.61 0.75 24.05
CA ILE A 156 -5.48 0.64 22.89
C ILE A 156 -5.36 -0.76 22.30
N HIS A 157 -6.49 -1.46 22.16
CA HIS A 157 -6.56 -2.78 21.56
C HIS A 157 -7.30 -2.69 20.23
N PHE A 158 -6.67 -3.13 19.15
CA PHE A 158 -7.33 -3.26 17.85
C PHE A 158 -8.05 -4.61 17.76
N GLU A 159 -9.30 -4.61 17.33
CA GLU A 159 -10.04 -5.85 17.03
C GLU A 159 -9.47 -6.53 15.78
N PHE A 160 -8.98 -5.72 14.83
CA PHE A 160 -8.31 -6.16 13.62
C PHE A 160 -7.04 -5.32 13.39
N PRO A 161 -5.90 -5.93 12.96
CA PRO A 161 -4.65 -5.20 12.73
C PRO A 161 -4.79 -4.22 11.55
N SER A 162 -5.16 -2.99 11.84
CA SER A 162 -5.34 -1.94 10.83
C SER A 162 -4.03 -1.19 10.60
N VAL A 163 -3.46 -1.29 9.40
CA VAL A 163 -2.25 -0.57 8.99
C VAL A 163 -2.42 0.93 9.16
N GLY A 164 -3.53 1.49 8.64
CA GLY A 164 -3.80 2.91 8.71
C GLY A 164 -3.95 3.43 10.14
N ALA A 165 -4.74 2.73 10.95
CA ALA A 165 -4.96 3.14 12.34
C ALA A 165 -3.69 2.97 13.19
N THR A 166 -2.94 1.88 13.02
CA THR A 166 -1.65 1.69 13.71
C THR A 166 -0.71 2.86 13.42
N GLY A 167 -0.47 3.20 12.14
CA GLY A 167 0.43 4.30 11.79
C GLY A 167 -0.04 5.66 12.33
N ASN A 168 -1.35 5.95 12.22
CA ASN A 168 -1.90 7.21 12.73
C ASN A 168 -1.78 7.34 14.25
N LEU A 169 -2.13 6.27 14.99
CA LEU A 169 -2.09 6.30 16.45
C LEU A 169 -0.66 6.26 17.00
N VAL A 170 0.28 5.61 16.31
CA VAL A 170 1.70 5.72 16.62
C VAL A 170 2.13 7.18 16.52
N MET A 171 1.86 7.86 15.40
CA MET A 171 2.22 9.28 15.21
C MET A 171 1.52 10.20 16.21
N ALA A 172 0.26 9.93 16.59
CA ALA A 172 -0.43 10.70 17.61
C ALA A 172 0.21 10.51 19.00
N SER A 173 0.72 9.30 19.28
CA SER A 173 1.20 8.92 20.62
C SER A 173 2.63 9.35 20.95
N VAL A 174 3.47 9.62 19.95
CA VAL A 174 4.90 9.93 20.17
C VAL A 174 5.13 11.19 21.04
N ARG A 175 4.16 12.08 21.14
CA ARG A 175 4.19 13.27 22.01
C ARG A 175 3.11 13.25 23.10
N ALA A 176 2.34 12.16 23.23
CA ALA A 176 1.33 12.04 24.27
C ALA A 176 1.98 11.93 25.65
N LYS A 177 1.37 12.53 26.67
CA LYS A 177 1.89 12.48 28.03
C LYS A 177 1.78 11.08 28.63
N GLY A 178 2.88 10.51 29.04
CA GLY A 178 2.96 9.16 29.61
C GLY A 178 3.24 8.10 28.53
N THR A 179 2.73 6.90 28.75
CA THR A 179 3.00 5.74 27.89
C THR A 179 1.72 5.27 27.22
N THR A 180 1.78 5.09 25.90
CA THR A 180 0.72 4.43 25.11
C THR A 180 1.14 2.99 24.80
N ARG A 181 0.24 2.03 24.98
CA ARG A 181 0.42 0.65 24.54
C ARG A 181 -0.63 0.33 23.49
N LEU A 182 -0.17 -0.05 22.32
CA LEU A 182 -1.02 -0.48 21.23
C LEU A 182 -0.89 -2.00 21.10
N TYR A 183 -2.02 -2.72 21.15
CA TYR A 183 -2.08 -4.18 21.06
C TYR A 183 -2.78 -4.60 19.80
N ASN A 184 -2.38 -5.74 19.23
CA ASN A 184 -2.82 -6.28 17.95
C ASN A 184 -2.58 -5.29 16.80
N CYS A 185 -1.38 -4.70 16.78
CA CYS A 185 -0.93 -3.77 15.75
C CYS A 185 -0.68 -4.46 14.42
N ALA A 186 -0.78 -3.69 13.35
CA ALA A 186 -0.26 -4.09 12.06
C ALA A 186 1.28 -4.22 12.12
N LYS A 187 1.80 -5.31 11.54
CA LYS A 187 3.23 -5.67 11.54
C LYS A 187 3.88 -5.52 10.17
N GLU A 188 3.17 -4.93 9.23
CA GLU A 188 3.67 -4.71 7.87
C GLU A 188 5.02 -3.97 7.91
N PRO A 189 5.95 -4.32 7.01
CA PRO A 189 7.26 -3.67 6.93
C PRO A 189 7.18 -2.14 6.84
N GLU A 190 6.11 -1.64 6.24
CA GLU A 190 5.82 -0.21 6.09
C GLU A 190 5.55 0.47 7.45
N ILE A 191 4.88 -0.23 8.38
CA ILE A 191 4.66 0.24 9.76
C ILE A 191 5.94 0.12 10.59
N THR A 192 6.68 -0.97 10.42
CA THR A 192 8.00 -1.15 11.03
C THR A 192 8.90 0.03 10.66
N GLN A 193 9.00 0.37 9.37
CA GLN A 193 9.81 1.48 8.90
C GLN A 193 9.33 2.85 9.42
N LEU A 194 8.01 3.06 9.51
CA LEU A 194 7.47 4.28 10.14
C LEU A 194 7.94 4.42 11.59
N CYS A 195 7.88 3.34 12.38
CA CYS A 195 8.34 3.35 13.77
C CYS A 195 9.87 3.60 13.87
N GLU A 196 10.66 2.99 12.99
CA GLU A 196 12.11 3.21 12.89
C GLU A 196 12.43 4.67 12.55
N PHE A 197 11.69 5.25 11.59
CA PHE A 197 11.84 6.67 11.24
C PHE A 197 11.50 7.58 12.42
N LEU A 198 10.39 7.34 13.12
CA LEU A 198 10.02 8.10 14.31
C LEU A 198 11.07 7.97 15.42
N ASN A 199 11.64 6.79 15.63
CA ASN A 199 12.73 6.59 16.58
C ASN A 199 13.99 7.36 16.16
N SER A 200 14.31 7.44 14.86
CA SER A 200 15.41 8.28 14.37
C SER A 200 15.15 9.78 14.58
N MET A 201 13.89 10.20 14.62
CA MET A 201 13.47 11.55 14.99
C MET A 201 13.56 11.81 16.50
N GLY A 202 13.84 10.80 17.34
CA GLY A 202 13.97 10.91 18.79
C GLY A 202 12.74 10.41 19.56
N ALA A 203 11.80 9.70 18.95
CA ALA A 203 10.73 9.01 19.64
C ALA A 203 11.26 7.81 20.44
N ASP A 204 10.51 7.34 21.45
CA ASP A 204 10.79 6.11 22.21
C ASP A 204 9.69 5.09 21.95
N ILE A 205 9.86 4.31 20.86
CA ILE A 205 8.94 3.25 20.44
C ILE A 205 9.64 1.91 20.57
N LYS A 206 9.09 1.02 21.39
CA LYS A 206 9.54 -0.36 21.61
C LYS A 206 8.55 -1.35 21.01
N GLY A 207 9.01 -2.59 20.76
CA GLY A 207 8.18 -3.63 20.16
C GLY A 207 8.01 -3.48 18.64
N VAL A 208 8.85 -2.69 17.97
CA VAL A 208 8.81 -2.49 16.51
C VAL A 208 8.89 -3.83 15.78
N GLY A 209 7.99 -4.03 14.81
CA GLY A 209 7.87 -5.30 14.08
C GLY A 209 7.07 -6.39 14.80
N THR A 210 6.55 -6.12 16.00
CA THR A 210 5.67 -7.03 16.74
C THR A 210 4.21 -6.53 16.71
N ASP A 211 3.29 -7.31 17.25
CA ASP A 211 1.87 -6.94 17.37
C ASP A 211 1.60 -6.01 18.56
N THR A 212 2.61 -5.70 19.36
CA THR A 212 2.49 -4.84 20.52
C THR A 212 3.54 -3.74 20.48
N LEU A 213 3.08 -2.49 20.42
CA LEU A 213 3.93 -1.30 20.44
C LEU A 213 3.80 -0.57 21.79
N ILE A 214 4.93 -0.20 22.38
CA ILE A 214 4.99 0.59 23.60
C ILE A 214 5.66 1.91 23.26
N ILE A 215 4.94 3.02 23.41
CA ILE A 215 5.33 4.35 22.99
C ILE A 215 5.40 5.24 24.21
N SER A 216 6.60 5.66 24.61
CA SER A 216 6.79 6.66 25.66
C SER A 216 6.77 8.05 25.02
N GLY A 217 5.85 8.89 25.40
CA GLY A 217 5.74 10.24 24.85
C GLY A 217 6.97 11.09 25.16
N VAL A 218 7.47 11.78 24.12
CA VAL A 218 8.64 12.67 24.22
C VAL A 218 8.22 14.14 24.07
N LYS A 219 8.99 15.05 24.65
CA LYS A 219 8.69 16.49 24.54
C LYS A 219 9.07 17.06 23.18
N GLU A 220 10.17 16.61 22.62
CA GLU A 220 10.75 17.15 21.38
C GLU A 220 11.10 16.00 20.43
N LEU A 221 10.91 16.27 19.16
CA LEU A 221 11.34 15.44 18.03
C LEU A 221 12.25 16.28 17.14
N ASN A 222 13.14 15.63 16.43
CA ASN A 222 14.13 16.25 15.55
C ASN A 222 13.87 15.81 14.09
N GLN A 223 14.44 16.58 13.17
CA GLN A 223 14.50 16.17 11.78
C GLN A 223 15.39 14.93 11.61
N ALA A 224 15.07 14.11 10.62
CA ALA A 224 15.84 12.93 10.25
C ALA A 224 15.67 12.64 8.75
N ASP A 225 16.65 12.00 8.16
CA ASP A 225 16.59 11.51 6.78
C ASP A 225 16.31 10.01 6.77
N ILE A 226 15.69 9.52 5.69
CA ILE A 226 15.36 8.12 5.54
C ILE A 226 15.42 7.67 4.08
N THR A 227 15.77 6.40 3.86
CA THR A 227 15.60 5.72 2.57
C THR A 227 14.41 4.78 2.66
N VAL A 228 13.40 4.99 1.83
CA VAL A 228 12.18 4.16 1.80
C VAL A 228 12.53 2.73 1.37
N ILE A 229 11.97 1.74 2.09
CA ILE A 229 12.11 0.32 1.73
C ILE A 229 11.54 0.03 0.34
N PRO A 230 12.06 -0.97 -0.38
CA PRO A 230 11.51 -1.38 -1.69
C PRO A 230 10.08 -1.90 -1.55
N ASP A 231 9.26 -1.65 -2.60
CA ASP A 231 7.86 -2.06 -2.63
C ASP A 231 7.70 -3.57 -2.86
N ARG A 232 7.34 -4.30 -1.81
CA ARG A 232 7.10 -5.75 -1.86
C ARG A 232 5.90 -6.12 -2.74
N ILE A 233 4.96 -5.22 -2.94
CA ILE A 233 3.77 -5.48 -3.78
C ILE A 233 4.13 -5.32 -5.26
N GLU A 234 4.93 -4.31 -5.61
CA GLU A 234 5.51 -4.18 -6.94
C GLU A 234 6.37 -5.40 -7.28
N ALA A 235 7.29 -5.77 -6.37
CA ALA A 235 8.14 -6.94 -6.55
C ALA A 235 7.33 -8.24 -6.75
N GLY A 236 6.33 -8.49 -5.89
CA GLY A 236 5.45 -9.65 -6.01
C GLY A 236 4.67 -9.67 -7.33
N THR A 237 4.24 -8.52 -7.83
CA THR A 237 3.57 -8.38 -9.13
C THR A 237 4.48 -8.80 -10.28
N PHE A 238 5.74 -8.33 -10.29
CA PHE A 238 6.71 -8.75 -11.32
C PHE A 238 7.09 -10.23 -11.21
N LEU A 239 7.21 -10.78 -10.00
CA LEU A 239 7.44 -12.22 -9.81
C LEU A 239 6.29 -13.05 -10.39
N MET A 240 5.03 -12.63 -10.19
CA MET A 240 3.87 -13.30 -10.79
C MET A 240 3.83 -13.17 -12.31
N ALA A 241 4.25 -12.03 -12.87
CA ALA A 241 4.42 -11.89 -14.31
C ALA A 241 5.46 -12.87 -14.87
N GLY A 242 6.58 -13.05 -14.15
CA GLY A 242 7.60 -14.04 -14.48
C GLY A 242 7.07 -15.48 -14.39
N ALA A 243 6.30 -15.79 -13.34
CA ALA A 243 5.68 -17.11 -13.16
C ALA A 243 4.75 -17.50 -14.32
N LEU A 244 4.12 -16.53 -14.97
CA LEU A 244 3.22 -16.76 -16.11
C LEU A 244 3.94 -16.86 -17.44
N ASN A 245 5.00 -16.08 -17.66
CA ASN A 245 5.42 -15.85 -19.04
C ASN A 245 6.93 -15.64 -19.25
N GLY A 246 7.81 -16.01 -18.30
CA GLY A 246 9.25 -15.96 -18.58
C GLY A 246 10.15 -15.74 -17.35
N GLU A 247 11.43 -15.52 -17.63
CA GLU A 247 12.45 -15.36 -16.60
C GLU A 247 12.62 -13.88 -16.23
N ILE A 248 12.32 -13.53 -14.98
CA ILE A 248 12.46 -12.17 -14.46
C ILE A 248 13.36 -12.19 -13.23
N LYS A 249 14.25 -11.19 -13.14
CA LYS A 249 15.00 -10.89 -11.94
C LYS A 249 14.56 -9.54 -11.39
N VAL A 250 14.02 -9.53 -10.18
CA VAL A 250 13.74 -8.30 -9.43
C VAL A 250 14.96 -7.96 -8.57
N LYS A 251 15.41 -6.71 -8.65
CA LYS A 251 16.52 -6.15 -7.87
C LYS A 251 16.01 -5.09 -6.90
N ASN A 252 16.81 -4.72 -5.93
CA ASN A 252 16.42 -3.79 -4.87
C ASN A 252 15.19 -4.30 -4.13
N VAL A 253 15.27 -5.51 -3.57
CA VAL A 253 14.21 -6.13 -2.77
C VAL A 253 14.75 -6.56 -1.40
N ILE A 254 13.86 -6.67 -0.43
CA ILE A 254 14.12 -7.33 0.84
C ILE A 254 13.41 -8.69 0.79
N PRO A 255 14.13 -9.80 0.54
CA PRO A 255 13.51 -11.11 0.31
C PRO A 255 12.59 -11.57 1.44
N LEU A 256 12.93 -11.23 2.68
CA LEU A 256 12.13 -11.55 3.86
C LEU A 256 10.70 -10.98 3.77
N HIS A 257 10.52 -9.81 3.16
CA HIS A 257 9.21 -9.19 2.97
C HIS A 257 8.32 -9.93 1.95
N LEU A 258 8.92 -10.83 1.17
CA LEU A 258 8.28 -11.60 0.10
C LEU A 258 8.21 -13.11 0.39
N GLU A 259 8.67 -13.56 1.56
CA GLU A 259 8.81 -14.99 1.89
C GLU A 259 7.52 -15.78 1.61
N LYS A 260 6.37 -15.27 2.06
CA LYS A 260 5.09 -15.97 1.84
C LYS A 260 4.70 -16.05 0.36
N VAL A 261 5.03 -15.01 -0.41
CA VAL A 261 4.76 -14.95 -1.86
C VAL A 261 5.69 -15.91 -2.61
N THR A 262 6.99 -15.89 -2.30
CA THR A 262 7.97 -16.77 -2.95
C THR A 262 7.70 -18.24 -2.63
N ASN A 263 7.31 -18.58 -1.40
CA ASN A 263 6.94 -19.94 -1.02
C ASN A 263 5.71 -20.42 -1.81
N LYS A 264 4.68 -19.59 -1.97
CA LYS A 264 3.51 -19.93 -2.78
C LYS A 264 3.85 -20.09 -4.28
N LEU A 265 4.77 -19.30 -4.81
CA LEU A 265 5.24 -19.45 -6.19
C LEU A 265 6.05 -20.74 -6.38
N ILE A 266 6.84 -21.17 -5.38
CA ILE A 266 7.54 -22.46 -5.38
C ILE A 266 6.52 -23.61 -5.36
N GLU A 267 5.49 -23.56 -4.50
CA GLU A 267 4.40 -24.53 -4.47
C GLU A 267 3.69 -24.64 -5.85
N ALA A 268 3.54 -23.49 -6.55
CA ALA A 268 2.99 -23.44 -7.91
C ALA A 268 3.94 -24.00 -8.99
N GLY A 269 5.15 -24.45 -8.60
CA GLY A 269 6.12 -25.10 -9.48
C GLY A 269 7.21 -24.19 -10.03
N CYS A 270 7.22 -22.91 -9.65
CA CYS A 270 8.26 -21.97 -10.11
C CYS A 270 9.63 -22.28 -9.50
N THR A 271 10.68 -22.07 -10.25
CA THR A 271 12.05 -22.05 -9.73
C THR A 271 12.39 -20.64 -9.26
N ILE A 272 12.72 -20.50 -7.98
CA ILE A 272 13.12 -19.23 -7.38
C ILE A 272 14.55 -19.30 -6.88
N LYS A 273 15.34 -18.26 -7.19
CA LYS A 273 16.70 -18.07 -6.68
C LYS A 273 16.77 -16.73 -5.96
N ILE A 274 17.10 -16.77 -4.68
CA ILE A 274 17.27 -15.59 -3.84
C ILE A 274 18.76 -15.33 -3.65
N LYS A 275 19.19 -14.09 -3.89
CA LYS A 275 20.56 -13.66 -3.66
C LYS A 275 20.58 -12.21 -3.18
N ASP A 276 21.10 -11.96 -1.96
CA ASP A 276 21.22 -10.66 -1.33
C ASP A 276 19.90 -9.85 -1.42
N SER A 277 19.89 -8.81 -2.25
CA SER A 277 18.74 -7.94 -2.50
C SER A 277 18.06 -8.20 -3.85
N SER A 278 18.11 -9.45 -4.34
CA SER A 278 17.49 -9.83 -5.62
C SER A 278 16.80 -11.19 -5.54
N ILE A 279 15.73 -11.34 -6.33
CA ILE A 279 14.99 -12.59 -6.51
C ILE A 279 14.84 -12.81 -8.01
N SER A 280 15.26 -13.98 -8.47
CA SER A 280 15.02 -14.44 -9.85
C SER A 280 13.97 -15.53 -9.85
N ILE A 281 13.07 -15.48 -10.82
CA ILE A 281 12.03 -16.49 -11.03
C ILE A 281 12.08 -17.03 -12.44
N SER A 282 11.89 -18.33 -12.58
CA SER A 282 11.63 -19.01 -13.85
C SER A 282 10.32 -19.78 -13.75
N PRO A 283 9.45 -19.72 -14.79
CA PRO A 283 8.17 -20.39 -14.79
C PRO A 283 8.33 -21.92 -14.84
N PRO A 284 7.34 -22.67 -14.33
CA PRO A 284 7.25 -24.12 -14.59
C PRO A 284 6.76 -24.38 -16.01
N THR A 285 6.89 -25.62 -16.49
CA THR A 285 6.23 -26.05 -17.74
C THR A 285 4.71 -25.99 -17.65
N LYS A 286 4.19 -26.28 -16.45
CA LYS A 286 2.77 -26.19 -16.11
C LYS A 286 2.63 -25.66 -14.68
N ILE A 287 1.68 -24.79 -14.48
CA ILE A 287 1.42 -24.17 -13.17
C ILE A 287 0.57 -25.10 -12.33
N ASN A 288 1.06 -25.51 -11.17
CA ASN A 288 0.27 -26.26 -10.20
C ASN A 288 -0.86 -25.39 -9.66
N SER A 289 -2.02 -25.99 -9.46
CA SER A 289 -3.17 -25.30 -8.85
C SER A 289 -2.97 -25.28 -7.33
N ILE A 290 -2.85 -24.10 -6.78
CA ILE A 290 -2.55 -23.88 -5.35
C ILE A 290 -3.60 -22.98 -4.73
N ASP A 291 -4.28 -23.50 -3.69
CA ASP A 291 -5.18 -22.70 -2.87
C ASP A 291 -4.44 -21.63 -2.09
N MET A 292 -5.06 -20.47 -1.96
CA MET A 292 -4.49 -19.33 -1.25
C MET A 292 -5.52 -18.60 -0.44
N THR A 293 -5.17 -18.28 0.80
CA THR A 293 -5.94 -17.38 1.66
C THR A 293 -5.08 -16.17 2.02
N THR A 294 -5.60 -14.98 1.80
CA THR A 294 -4.92 -13.77 2.24
C THR A 294 -4.94 -13.67 3.75
N ALA A 295 -3.94 -13.07 4.32
CA ALA A 295 -3.88 -12.77 5.75
C ALA A 295 -3.03 -11.52 5.99
N VAL A 296 -3.20 -10.92 7.19
CA VAL A 296 -2.32 -9.84 7.64
C VAL A 296 -0.87 -10.31 7.69
N TYR A 297 0.07 -9.37 7.54
CA TYR A 297 1.49 -9.70 7.53
C TYR A 297 1.93 -10.48 8.80
N PRO A 298 2.74 -11.55 8.65
CA PRO A 298 3.48 -12.00 7.46
C PRO A 298 2.73 -12.98 6.56
N GLY A 299 1.40 -13.00 6.56
CA GLY A 299 0.60 -13.81 5.65
C GLY A 299 0.67 -13.34 4.19
N PHE A 300 -0.07 -14.03 3.30
CA PHE A 300 -0.15 -13.62 1.90
C PHE A 300 -0.92 -12.31 1.76
N PRO A 301 -0.33 -11.26 1.16
CA PRO A 301 -0.93 -9.93 1.16
C PRO A 301 -2.17 -9.86 0.25
N THR A 302 -3.27 -9.27 0.76
CA THR A 302 -4.48 -9.00 -0.03
C THR A 302 -4.18 -8.14 -1.27
N ASP A 303 -3.12 -7.33 -1.25
CA ASP A 303 -2.68 -6.49 -2.38
C ASP A 303 -2.12 -7.30 -3.56
N LEU A 304 -1.82 -8.58 -3.38
CA LEU A 304 -1.40 -9.52 -4.42
C LEU A 304 -2.46 -10.58 -4.75
N GLN A 305 -3.64 -10.51 -4.14
CA GLN A 305 -4.72 -11.47 -4.36
C GLN A 305 -5.17 -11.51 -5.82
N ALA A 306 -5.41 -10.36 -6.45
CA ALA A 306 -5.87 -10.30 -7.83
C ALA A 306 -4.85 -10.86 -8.83
N GLN A 307 -3.55 -10.58 -8.60
CA GLN A 307 -2.46 -11.14 -9.39
C GLN A 307 -2.36 -12.65 -9.24
N TRP A 308 -2.58 -13.16 -8.02
CA TRP A 308 -2.63 -14.61 -7.77
C TRP A 308 -3.80 -15.29 -8.48
N VAL A 309 -4.98 -14.66 -8.50
CA VAL A 309 -6.14 -15.13 -9.27
C VAL A 309 -5.82 -15.20 -10.76
N ALA A 310 -5.15 -14.18 -11.32
CA ALA A 310 -4.70 -14.19 -12.71
C ALA A 310 -3.73 -15.36 -12.99
N LEU A 311 -2.79 -15.63 -12.08
CA LEU A 311 -1.86 -16.78 -12.18
C LEU A 311 -2.62 -18.10 -12.17
N MET A 312 -3.52 -18.30 -11.21
CA MET A 312 -4.30 -19.55 -11.08
C MET A 312 -5.28 -19.76 -12.22
N SER A 313 -5.66 -18.72 -12.95
CA SER A 313 -6.50 -18.87 -14.16
C SER A 313 -5.84 -19.69 -15.26
N LEU A 314 -4.53 -19.85 -15.24
CA LEU A 314 -3.74 -20.66 -16.18
C LEU A 314 -3.13 -21.92 -15.52
N SER A 315 -3.58 -22.29 -14.33
CA SER A 315 -3.13 -23.52 -13.65
C SER A 315 -3.76 -24.79 -14.23
N GLU A 316 -3.19 -25.96 -13.94
CA GLU A 316 -3.59 -27.24 -14.52
C GLU A 316 -4.99 -27.73 -14.12
N SER A 317 -5.50 -27.31 -12.96
CA SER A 317 -6.77 -27.79 -12.42
C SER A 317 -7.55 -26.65 -11.72
N SER A 318 -8.20 -26.94 -10.61
CA SER A 318 -8.95 -25.94 -9.85
C SER A 318 -8.16 -25.42 -8.67
N ALA A 319 -8.32 -24.14 -8.36
CA ALA A 319 -7.77 -23.49 -7.17
C ALA A 319 -8.83 -22.63 -6.48
N ILE A 320 -8.69 -22.45 -5.17
CA ILE A 320 -9.57 -21.63 -4.33
C ILE A 320 -8.75 -20.46 -3.78
N VAL A 321 -9.27 -19.25 -3.97
CA VAL A 321 -8.65 -18.02 -3.45
C VAL A 321 -9.63 -17.32 -2.53
N THR A 322 -9.30 -17.22 -1.24
CA THR A 322 -10.13 -16.56 -0.23
C THR A 322 -9.46 -15.30 0.27
N ASP A 323 -10.19 -14.17 0.28
CA ASP A 323 -9.69 -12.93 0.88
C ASP A 323 -10.31 -12.71 2.26
N THR A 324 -9.51 -12.83 3.33
CA THR A 324 -9.94 -12.63 4.72
C THR A 324 -9.62 -11.24 5.25
N VAL A 325 -8.89 -10.44 4.47
CA VAL A 325 -8.49 -9.07 4.83
C VAL A 325 -9.42 -8.06 4.19
N TYR A 326 -9.79 -8.28 2.92
CA TYR A 326 -10.67 -7.38 2.18
C TYR A 326 -11.70 -8.18 1.37
N HIS A 327 -12.85 -8.45 1.97
CA HIS A 327 -13.84 -9.42 1.49
C HIS A 327 -14.40 -9.13 0.10
N ASP A 328 -14.48 -7.86 -0.32
CA ASP A 328 -15.11 -7.46 -1.59
C ASP A 328 -14.10 -7.19 -2.72
N ARG A 329 -12.84 -7.66 -2.60
CA ARG A 329 -11.77 -7.35 -3.56
C ARG A 329 -11.77 -8.26 -4.79
N PHE A 330 -12.91 -8.39 -5.46
CA PHE A 330 -13.08 -9.26 -6.63
C PHE A 330 -13.55 -8.54 -7.90
N SER A 331 -13.46 -7.21 -7.95
CA SER A 331 -13.87 -6.38 -9.10
C SER A 331 -13.12 -6.71 -10.41
N HIS A 332 -11.95 -7.35 -10.31
CA HIS A 332 -11.16 -7.80 -11.46
C HIS A 332 -11.72 -9.06 -12.13
N ILE A 333 -12.56 -9.83 -11.45
CA ILE A 333 -13.04 -11.12 -11.97
C ILE A 333 -13.86 -10.99 -13.27
N PRO A 334 -14.84 -10.06 -13.39
CA PRO A 334 -15.56 -9.88 -14.63
C PRO A 334 -14.63 -9.55 -15.81
N GLU A 335 -13.58 -8.81 -15.58
CA GLU A 335 -12.64 -8.43 -16.62
C GLU A 335 -11.67 -9.58 -16.98
N LEU A 336 -11.25 -10.41 -16.00
CA LEU A 336 -10.53 -11.66 -16.30
C LEU A 336 -11.39 -12.65 -17.08
N ALA A 337 -12.69 -12.72 -16.79
CA ALA A 337 -13.63 -13.56 -17.55
C ALA A 337 -13.74 -13.13 -19.02
N ARG A 338 -13.59 -11.81 -19.32
CA ARG A 338 -13.51 -11.32 -20.72
C ARG A 338 -12.28 -11.83 -21.45
N LEU A 339 -11.18 -12.09 -20.72
CA LEU A 339 -9.99 -12.74 -21.26
C LEU A 339 -10.12 -14.27 -21.38
N GLY A 340 -11.27 -14.84 -20.98
CA GLY A 340 -11.55 -16.28 -21.03
C GLY A 340 -11.25 -17.04 -19.75
N ALA A 341 -10.97 -16.38 -18.63
CA ALA A 341 -10.81 -17.04 -17.33
C ALA A 341 -12.15 -17.64 -16.85
N ASN A 342 -12.09 -18.83 -16.23
CA ASN A 342 -13.26 -19.52 -15.67
C ASN A 342 -13.24 -19.39 -14.14
N ILE A 343 -13.95 -18.41 -13.63
CA ILE A 343 -13.94 -18.05 -12.20
C ILE A 343 -15.36 -17.81 -11.72
N LYS A 344 -15.72 -18.41 -10.58
CA LYS A 344 -16.96 -18.13 -9.84
C LYS A 344 -16.60 -17.51 -8.50
N VAL A 345 -17.30 -16.46 -8.10
CA VAL A 345 -17.12 -15.81 -6.79
C VAL A 345 -18.32 -16.10 -5.90
N GLU A 346 -18.06 -16.54 -4.68
CA GLU A 346 -19.07 -16.69 -3.62
C GLU A 346 -18.55 -15.99 -2.36
N LYS A 347 -19.22 -14.93 -1.94
CA LYS A 347 -18.80 -14.08 -0.81
C LYS A 347 -17.36 -13.57 -1.03
N ASN A 348 -16.45 -13.94 -0.13
CA ASN A 348 -15.04 -13.56 -0.15
C ASN A 348 -14.12 -14.63 -0.76
N THR A 349 -14.67 -15.53 -1.59
CA THR A 349 -13.92 -16.67 -2.15
C THR A 349 -14.13 -16.76 -3.65
N ALA A 350 -13.05 -16.86 -4.40
CA ALA A 350 -13.03 -17.16 -5.83
C ALA A 350 -12.68 -18.62 -6.06
N PHE A 351 -13.56 -19.33 -6.78
CA PHE A 351 -13.35 -20.68 -7.28
C PHE A 351 -12.88 -20.59 -8.72
N ILE A 352 -11.64 -20.96 -8.96
CA ILE A 352 -10.97 -20.82 -10.25
C ILE A 352 -10.83 -22.21 -10.86
N ARG A 353 -11.25 -22.34 -12.12
CA ARG A 353 -10.92 -23.50 -12.94
C ARG A 353 -9.91 -23.06 -13.98
N GLY A 354 -8.71 -23.60 -13.92
CA GLY A 354 -7.65 -23.28 -14.87
C GLY A 354 -8.07 -23.55 -16.31
N VAL A 355 -7.61 -22.68 -17.22
CA VAL A 355 -7.83 -22.78 -18.66
C VAL A 355 -6.50 -22.92 -19.37
N ASN A 356 -6.50 -23.59 -20.54
CA ASN A 356 -5.27 -23.78 -21.31
C ASN A 356 -4.69 -22.49 -21.85
N GLN A 357 -5.53 -21.46 -22.09
CA GLN A 357 -5.09 -20.21 -22.69
C GLN A 357 -6.11 -19.09 -22.41
N LEU A 358 -5.60 -17.90 -22.09
CA LEU A 358 -6.36 -16.66 -22.13
C LEU A 358 -6.28 -16.03 -23.52
N VAL A 359 -7.31 -15.26 -23.90
CA VAL A 359 -7.40 -14.59 -25.20
C VAL A 359 -7.55 -13.09 -25.00
N GLY A 360 -6.79 -12.31 -25.75
CA GLY A 360 -6.84 -10.86 -25.68
C GLY A 360 -8.22 -10.29 -26.02
N ALA A 361 -8.68 -9.35 -25.20
CA ALA A 361 -9.96 -8.67 -25.34
C ALA A 361 -9.86 -7.22 -24.82
N PRO A 362 -10.80 -6.33 -25.19
CA PRO A 362 -10.93 -5.05 -24.49
C PRO A 362 -11.39 -5.27 -23.06
N VAL A 363 -10.66 -4.70 -22.10
CA VAL A 363 -10.94 -4.77 -20.66
C VAL A 363 -10.81 -3.40 -20.02
N MET A 364 -11.36 -3.26 -18.83
CA MET A 364 -11.41 -2.00 -18.10
C MET A 364 -10.73 -2.15 -16.74
N SER A 365 -9.77 -1.28 -16.45
CA SER A 365 -9.19 -1.16 -15.11
C SER A 365 -10.25 -0.64 -14.14
N THR A 366 -10.50 -1.36 -13.05
CA THR A 366 -11.48 -0.97 -12.00
C THR A 366 -10.79 -0.34 -10.80
N ASP A 367 -9.54 -0.71 -10.56
CA ASP A 367 -8.68 -0.22 -9.48
C ASP A 367 -7.22 -0.63 -9.71
N ILE A 368 -6.34 -0.15 -8.83
CA ILE A 368 -4.90 -0.34 -8.95
C ILE A 368 -4.47 -1.82 -8.93
N ARG A 369 -5.11 -2.69 -8.12
CA ARG A 369 -4.75 -4.12 -7.99
C ARG A 369 -5.36 -4.94 -9.11
N ALA A 370 -6.61 -4.65 -9.45
CA ALA A 370 -7.25 -5.21 -10.64
C ALA A 370 -6.45 -4.90 -11.91
N SER A 371 -5.96 -3.66 -12.04
CA SER A 371 -5.09 -3.26 -13.15
C SER A 371 -3.86 -4.15 -13.28
N ALA A 372 -3.15 -4.37 -12.17
CA ALA A 372 -1.96 -5.22 -12.16
C ALA A 372 -2.28 -6.67 -12.58
N ALA A 373 -3.39 -7.23 -12.10
CA ALA A 373 -3.85 -8.57 -12.50
C ALA A 373 -4.17 -8.65 -14.00
N LEU A 374 -4.88 -7.65 -14.55
CA LEU A 374 -5.21 -7.58 -15.98
C LEU A 374 -3.97 -7.43 -16.84
N PHE A 375 -2.96 -6.67 -16.37
CA PHE A 375 -1.67 -6.57 -17.06
C PHE A 375 -0.98 -7.92 -17.19
N ILE A 376 -0.84 -8.64 -16.06
CA ILE A 376 -0.20 -9.95 -16.02
C ILE A 376 -0.97 -10.93 -16.92
N ALA A 377 -2.30 -10.97 -16.81
CA ALA A 377 -3.13 -11.82 -17.64
C ALA A 377 -3.00 -11.47 -19.14
N ALA A 378 -2.95 -10.18 -19.49
CA ALA A 378 -2.79 -9.72 -20.87
C ALA A 378 -1.44 -10.09 -21.48
N LEU A 379 -0.36 -10.09 -20.68
CA LEU A 379 0.97 -10.53 -21.13
C LEU A 379 0.99 -12.01 -21.49
N ALA A 380 0.22 -12.84 -20.78
CA ALA A 380 0.10 -14.27 -21.04
C ALA A 380 -0.97 -14.61 -22.12
N ALA A 381 -1.92 -13.71 -22.39
CA ALA A 381 -3.02 -13.95 -23.31
C ALA A 381 -2.55 -13.99 -24.77
N LYS A 382 -3.22 -14.82 -25.60
CA LYS A 382 -2.99 -14.82 -27.05
C LYS A 382 -3.72 -13.64 -27.72
N GLY A 383 -3.01 -12.87 -28.51
CA GLY A 383 -3.59 -11.77 -29.27
C GLY A 383 -3.35 -10.40 -28.62
N LYS A 384 -4.30 -9.48 -28.83
CA LYS A 384 -4.21 -8.09 -28.35
C LYS A 384 -5.22 -7.85 -27.23
N THR A 385 -4.78 -7.28 -26.14
CA THR A 385 -5.63 -6.79 -25.04
C THR A 385 -5.54 -5.27 -24.99
N GLU A 386 -6.69 -4.62 -24.97
CA GLU A 386 -6.81 -3.17 -24.76
C GLU A 386 -7.28 -2.93 -23.33
N ILE A 387 -6.46 -2.27 -22.51
CA ILE A 387 -6.83 -1.89 -21.15
C ILE A 387 -7.19 -0.41 -21.14
N SER A 388 -8.44 -0.10 -20.80
CA SER A 388 -8.96 1.26 -20.63
C SER A 388 -8.91 1.71 -19.16
N ARG A 389 -9.15 3.01 -18.89
CA ARG A 389 -9.08 3.64 -17.55
C ARG A 389 -7.73 3.45 -16.87
N VAL A 390 -6.66 3.63 -17.61
CA VAL A 390 -5.27 3.41 -17.14
C VAL A 390 -4.81 4.33 -16.01
N TYR A 391 -5.55 5.38 -15.70
CA TYR A 391 -5.28 6.27 -14.55
C TYR A 391 -5.31 5.56 -13.18
N HIS A 392 -5.81 4.33 -13.12
CA HIS A 392 -5.73 3.46 -11.94
C HIS A 392 -4.40 2.73 -11.82
N ILE A 393 -3.50 2.80 -12.81
CA ILE A 393 -2.28 1.99 -12.89
C ILE A 393 -1.09 2.69 -12.22
N CYS A 394 -1.27 3.26 -11.05
CA CYS A 394 -0.23 4.03 -10.35
C CYS A 394 1.03 3.24 -9.94
N LEU A 395 1.04 1.90 -10.00
CA LEU A 395 2.18 1.09 -9.57
C LEU A 395 3.10 0.63 -10.71
N LEU A 396 2.75 0.88 -11.95
CA LEU A 396 3.50 0.42 -13.13
C LEU A 396 3.99 1.58 -14.01
N TYR A 397 3.70 2.82 -13.65
CA TYR A 397 4.12 4.02 -14.36
C TYR A 397 5.07 4.83 -13.50
N THR A 398 6.33 4.78 -13.83
CA THR A 398 7.30 5.80 -13.50
C THR A 398 7.28 6.82 -14.62
N SER A 399 6.90 8.07 -14.32
CA SER A 399 7.01 9.29 -15.15
C SER A 399 6.41 9.29 -16.58
N ASP A 400 5.96 10.45 -16.99
CA ASP A 400 5.77 11.00 -18.34
C ASP A 400 4.51 10.68 -19.16
N ALA A 401 3.58 9.86 -18.71
CA ALA A 401 2.33 9.68 -19.46
C ALA A 401 1.17 10.61 -19.03
N ALA A 402 1.39 11.53 -18.09
CA ALA A 402 0.35 12.42 -17.56
C ALA A 402 0.44 13.87 -18.07
N ASP A 403 1.54 14.24 -18.72
CA ASP A 403 1.79 15.62 -19.16
C ASP A 403 1.42 15.89 -20.65
N ASP A 404 0.93 14.87 -21.38
CA ASP A 404 0.54 14.99 -22.79
C ASP A 404 -0.98 14.84 -23.02
N VAL A 405 -1.85 15.25 -22.08
CA VAL A 405 -3.29 15.44 -22.37
C VAL A 405 -3.80 16.69 -21.66
#